data_fab4072c420184c287b70c92dc625bd2
#
_entry.id   fab4072c420184c287b70c92dc625bd2
#
_cell.length_a   1.000
_cell.length_b   1.000
_cell.length_c   1.000
_cell.angle_alpha   90.00
_cell.angle_beta   90.00
_cell.angle_gamma   90.00
#
_symmetry.space_group_name_H-M   'P 1'
#
loop_
_entity.id
_entity.type
_entity.pdbx_description
1 polymer ?
#
loop_
_entity_poly.entity_id
_entity_poly.type
_entity_poly.pdbx_seq_one_letter_code
_entity_poly.pdbx_strand_id
1 'polypeptide(L)'
;PEGQWISRAPSLRAKMILLAKVQDEAGHGLYLYSACETLGVSRTELIDQLHQEKAKYSSIFNYPSMSWADMGAIGWLVDGAAIVNQVSLQRTSYGPYARGMVKICKEESFHQRQGYEIMAELAKGTKEQKEMAQDALNRFWWPSIMMFGPHDADSPRSGNAMKWKIKRQTND
;
A
#
# COMPACT_ATOMS: atom_id res chain seq x y z
N PRO A 1 -9.92 4.96 -1.05
CA PRO A 1 -10.55 4.80 -2.38
C PRO A 1 -11.22 3.43 -2.53
N GLU A 2 -10.57 2.31 -2.19
CA GLU A 2 -11.04 0.94 -2.47
C GLU A 2 -12.38 0.59 -1.81
N GLY A 3 -12.62 1.02 -0.57
CA GLY A 3 -13.89 0.81 0.13
C GLY A 3 -15.10 1.32 -0.65
N GLN A 4 -14.95 2.40 -1.42
CA GLN A 4 -16.02 2.95 -2.26
C GLN A 4 -16.36 2.05 -3.46
N TRP A 5 -15.47 1.14 -3.83
CA TRP A 5 -15.64 0.23 -4.95
C TRP A 5 -16.27 -1.11 -4.57
N ILE A 6 -16.42 -1.42 -3.29
CA ILE A 6 -17.03 -2.67 -2.84
C ILE A 6 -18.42 -2.85 -3.47
N SER A 7 -19.27 -1.81 -3.42
CA SER A 7 -20.61 -1.84 -4.01
C SER A 7 -20.62 -1.86 -5.54
N ARG A 8 -19.54 -1.34 -6.18
CA ARG A 8 -19.39 -1.20 -7.63
C ARG A 8 -18.63 -2.35 -8.28
N ALA A 9 -18.06 -3.26 -7.51
CA ALA A 9 -17.32 -4.39 -8.05
C ALA A 9 -18.21 -5.27 -8.97
N PRO A 10 -17.66 -5.83 -10.07
CA PRO A 10 -18.44 -6.40 -11.16
C PRO A 10 -19.15 -7.72 -10.82
N SER A 11 -18.80 -8.38 -9.73
CA SER A 11 -19.41 -9.63 -9.29
C SER A 11 -19.44 -9.75 -7.77
N LEU A 12 -20.28 -10.66 -7.25
CA LEU A 12 -20.31 -10.95 -5.81
C LEU A 12 -18.95 -11.43 -5.32
N ARG A 13 -18.26 -12.28 -6.09
CA ARG A 13 -16.91 -12.73 -5.77
C ARG A 13 -15.93 -11.53 -5.65
N ALA A 14 -15.95 -10.63 -6.61
CA ALA A 14 -15.10 -9.43 -6.60
C ALA A 14 -15.42 -8.52 -5.40
N LYS A 15 -16.70 -8.38 -5.04
CA LYS A 15 -17.12 -7.63 -3.84
C LYS A 15 -16.56 -8.23 -2.56
N MET A 16 -16.66 -9.56 -2.41
CA MET A 16 -16.15 -10.24 -1.20
C MET A 16 -14.63 -10.15 -1.10
N ILE A 17 -13.91 -10.29 -2.20
CA ILE A 17 -12.46 -10.16 -2.27
C ILE A 17 -12.05 -8.75 -1.86
N LEU A 18 -12.66 -7.74 -2.46
CA LEU A 18 -12.33 -6.33 -2.15
C LEU A 18 -12.71 -5.95 -0.71
N LEU A 19 -13.81 -6.49 -0.18
CA LEU A 19 -14.20 -6.31 1.22
C LEU A 19 -13.14 -6.89 2.17
N ALA A 20 -12.67 -8.11 1.90
CA ALA A 20 -11.63 -8.74 2.69
C ALA A 20 -10.34 -7.91 2.67
N LYS A 21 -9.90 -7.45 1.48
CA LYS A 21 -8.76 -6.55 1.35
C LYS A 21 -8.92 -5.28 2.21
N VAL A 22 -10.04 -4.60 2.12
CA VAL A 22 -10.30 -3.37 2.90
C VAL A 22 -10.26 -3.63 4.41
N GLN A 23 -10.72 -4.82 4.86
CA GLN A 23 -10.62 -5.22 6.25
C GLN A 23 -9.16 -5.47 6.68
N ASP A 24 -8.36 -6.10 5.83
CA ASP A 24 -6.93 -6.32 6.07
C ASP A 24 -6.20 -4.99 6.18
N GLU A 25 -6.45 -4.02 5.29
CA GLU A 25 -5.84 -2.68 5.34
C GLU A 25 -6.16 -1.94 6.65
N ALA A 26 -7.40 -2.05 7.13
CA ALA A 26 -7.77 -1.50 8.43
C ALA A 26 -7.03 -2.20 9.58
N GLY A 27 -6.82 -3.52 9.47
CA GLY A 27 -6.03 -4.32 10.41
C GLY A 27 -4.56 -3.93 10.40
N HIS A 28 -3.95 -3.68 9.23
CA HIS A 28 -2.59 -3.19 9.10
C HIS A 28 -2.39 -1.88 9.86
N GLY A 29 -3.33 -0.94 9.72
CA GLY A 29 -3.32 0.31 10.48
C GLY A 29 -3.32 0.07 11.98
N LEU A 30 -4.15 -0.86 12.49
CA LEU A 30 -4.20 -1.21 13.91
C LEU A 30 -2.86 -1.76 14.43
N TYR A 31 -2.20 -2.67 13.69
CA TYR A 31 -0.89 -3.20 14.08
C TYR A 31 0.16 -2.12 14.16
N LEU A 32 0.18 -1.19 13.19
CA LEU A 32 1.15 -0.11 13.14
C LEU A 32 0.92 0.91 14.25
N TYR A 33 -0.32 1.29 14.49
CA TYR A 33 -0.66 2.17 15.63
C TYR A 33 -0.28 1.53 16.97
N SER A 34 -0.60 0.26 17.19
CA SER A 34 -0.20 -0.46 18.40
C SER A 34 1.31 -0.53 18.58
N ALA A 35 2.07 -0.67 17.49
CA ALA A 35 3.52 -0.58 17.54
C ALA A 35 3.98 0.82 17.98
N CYS A 36 3.38 1.90 17.46
CA CYS A 36 3.69 3.27 17.87
C CYS A 36 3.36 3.54 19.34
N GLU A 37 2.27 3.00 19.85
CA GLU A 37 1.88 3.13 21.27
C GLU A 37 2.96 2.60 22.22
N THR A 38 3.69 1.57 21.85
CA THR A 38 4.82 1.06 22.63
C THR A 38 6.02 2.02 22.67
N LEU A 39 6.02 3.06 21.81
CA LEU A 39 6.99 4.14 21.79
C LEU A 39 6.47 5.40 22.49
N GLY A 40 5.31 5.34 23.11
CA GLY A 40 4.72 6.46 23.86
C GLY A 40 3.90 7.44 23.02
N VAL A 41 3.57 7.10 21.77
CA VAL A 41 2.71 7.93 20.91
C VAL A 41 1.37 7.23 20.72
N SER A 42 0.28 7.85 21.20
CA SER A 42 -1.04 7.25 21.14
C SER A 42 -1.61 7.24 19.72
N ARG A 43 -2.51 6.29 19.47
CA ARG A 43 -3.27 6.22 18.21
C ARG A 43 -4.05 7.51 17.96
N THR A 44 -4.70 8.05 18.99
CA THR A 44 -5.47 9.30 18.89
C THR A 44 -4.58 10.45 18.44
N GLU A 45 -3.41 10.60 19.04
CA GLU A 45 -2.46 11.64 18.64
C GLU A 45 -2.02 11.52 17.18
N LEU A 46 -1.75 10.29 16.70
CA LEU A 46 -1.37 10.06 15.29
C LEU A 46 -2.52 10.38 14.33
N ILE A 47 -3.75 10.04 14.70
CA ILE A 47 -4.95 10.36 13.90
C ILE A 47 -5.18 11.88 13.90
N ASP A 48 -5.04 12.55 15.03
CA ASP A 48 -5.17 14.01 15.11
C ASP A 48 -4.11 14.72 14.27
N GLN A 49 -2.87 14.23 14.26
CA GLN A 49 -1.81 14.76 13.38
C GLN A 49 -2.18 14.59 11.90
N LEU A 50 -2.81 13.49 11.53
CA LEU A 50 -3.28 13.27 10.16
C LEU A 50 -4.39 14.26 9.79
N HIS A 51 -5.40 14.44 10.64
CA HIS A 51 -6.49 15.38 10.41
C HIS A 51 -6.04 16.86 10.41
N GLN A 52 -4.97 17.17 11.15
CA GLN A 52 -4.36 18.49 11.17
C GLN A 52 -3.34 18.71 10.05
N GLU A 53 -3.26 17.78 9.08
CA GLU A 53 -2.30 17.82 7.95
C GLU A 53 -0.82 17.91 8.38
N LYS A 54 -0.51 17.50 9.61
CA LYS A 54 0.86 17.47 10.13
C LYS A 54 1.59 16.16 9.81
N ALA A 55 0.84 15.07 9.64
CA ALA A 55 1.39 13.79 9.21
C ALA A 55 1.64 13.79 7.70
N LYS A 56 2.77 13.19 7.29
CA LYS A 56 3.10 12.98 5.88
C LYS A 56 2.80 11.55 5.49
N TYR A 57 2.22 11.37 4.32
CA TYR A 57 1.94 10.07 3.72
C TYR A 57 2.22 10.12 2.21
N SER A 58 2.26 8.97 1.56
CA SER A 58 2.49 8.93 0.12
C SER A 58 1.35 9.59 -0.66
N SER A 59 1.70 10.45 -1.61
CA SER A 59 0.73 11.19 -2.45
C SER A 59 -0.19 10.29 -3.26
N ILE A 60 0.18 9.03 -3.48
CA ILE A 60 -0.62 8.06 -4.23
C ILE A 60 -2.02 7.84 -3.62
N PHE A 61 -2.16 7.99 -2.30
CA PHE A 61 -3.46 7.87 -1.62
C PHE A 61 -4.44 9.00 -1.94
N ASN A 62 -3.97 10.09 -2.57
CA ASN A 62 -4.82 11.19 -3.05
C ASN A 62 -5.27 10.99 -4.51
N TYR A 63 -4.76 9.99 -5.21
CA TYR A 63 -5.14 9.74 -6.60
C TYR A 63 -6.58 9.20 -6.67
N PRO A 64 -7.41 9.73 -7.57
CA PRO A 64 -8.78 9.25 -7.72
C PRO A 64 -8.81 7.85 -8.34
N SER A 65 -9.74 7.04 -7.88
CA SER A 65 -10.07 5.76 -8.50
C SER A 65 -11.32 5.93 -9.36
N MET A 66 -11.18 5.81 -10.68
CA MET A 66 -12.22 6.15 -11.67
C MET A 66 -12.84 4.92 -12.33
N SER A 67 -12.15 3.79 -12.34
CA SER A 67 -12.59 2.58 -12.98
C SER A 67 -12.26 1.31 -12.18
N TRP A 68 -12.85 0.18 -12.56
CA TRP A 68 -12.48 -1.12 -11.96
C TRP A 68 -11.02 -1.50 -12.22
N ALA A 69 -10.45 -1.05 -13.34
CA ALA A 69 -9.03 -1.26 -13.61
C ALA A 69 -8.12 -0.58 -12.60
N ASP A 70 -8.58 0.52 -11.97
CA ASP A 70 -7.80 1.17 -10.91
C ASP A 70 -7.66 0.28 -9.68
N MET A 71 -8.68 -0.52 -9.36
CA MET A 71 -8.58 -1.52 -8.31
C MET A 71 -7.51 -2.57 -8.63
N GLY A 72 -7.43 -2.97 -9.90
CA GLY A 72 -6.37 -3.85 -10.39
C GLY A 72 -4.99 -3.20 -10.32
N ALA A 73 -4.85 -1.96 -10.79
CA ALA A 73 -3.59 -1.23 -10.79
C ALA A 73 -3.10 -0.92 -9.36
N ILE A 74 -4.00 -0.54 -8.44
CA ILE A 74 -3.67 -0.34 -7.03
C ILE A 74 -3.14 -1.65 -6.44
N GLY A 75 -3.89 -2.74 -6.52
CA GLY A 75 -3.46 -4.02 -5.99
C GLY A 75 -2.15 -4.52 -6.61
N TRP A 76 -1.95 -4.36 -7.91
CA TRP A 76 -0.73 -4.85 -8.55
C TRP A 76 0.48 -3.95 -8.32
N LEU A 77 0.35 -2.64 -8.55
CA LEU A 77 1.48 -1.72 -8.53
C LEU A 77 1.73 -1.12 -7.15
N VAL A 78 0.68 -0.63 -6.48
CA VAL A 78 0.82 0.06 -5.19
C VAL A 78 1.13 -0.93 -4.08
N ASP A 79 0.34 -2.02 -3.97
CA ASP A 79 0.60 -3.06 -2.98
C ASP A 79 1.90 -3.81 -3.33
N GLY A 80 2.23 -3.94 -4.62
CA GLY A 80 3.52 -4.47 -5.07
C GLY A 80 4.70 -3.63 -4.58
N ALA A 81 4.63 -2.31 -4.71
CA ALA A 81 5.65 -1.41 -4.17
C ALA A 81 5.69 -1.46 -2.63
N ALA A 82 4.53 -1.55 -1.98
CA ALA A 82 4.44 -1.72 -0.54
C ALA A 82 5.15 -2.99 -0.07
N ILE A 83 4.93 -4.14 -0.72
CA ILE A 83 5.59 -5.41 -0.39
C ILE A 83 7.11 -5.27 -0.49
N VAL A 84 7.64 -4.72 -1.58
CA VAL A 84 9.09 -4.53 -1.76
C VAL A 84 9.68 -3.71 -0.62
N ASN A 85 9.01 -2.63 -0.21
CA ASN A 85 9.42 -1.84 0.95
C ASN A 85 9.34 -2.62 2.27
N GLN A 86 8.25 -3.37 2.47
CA GLN A 86 7.90 -3.97 3.75
C GLN A 86 8.64 -5.27 4.05
N VAL A 87 9.01 -6.06 3.04
CA VAL A 87 9.70 -7.36 3.24
C VAL A 87 10.98 -7.20 4.04
N SER A 88 11.76 -6.17 3.78
CA SER A 88 12.98 -5.89 4.53
C SER A 88 12.71 -5.52 6.00
N LEU A 89 11.53 -4.94 6.28
CA LEU A 89 11.13 -4.51 7.62
C LEU A 89 10.72 -5.66 8.55
N GLN A 90 10.54 -6.87 8.03
CA GLN A 90 10.43 -8.08 8.87
C GLN A 90 11.68 -8.33 9.71
N ARG A 91 12.81 -7.74 9.33
CA ARG A 91 14.09 -7.79 10.03
C ARG A 91 14.49 -6.47 10.67
N THR A 92 13.56 -5.55 10.85
CA THR A 92 13.81 -4.28 11.55
C THR A 92 14.27 -4.55 12.98
N SER A 93 15.08 -3.65 13.53
CA SER A 93 15.53 -3.72 14.93
C SER A 93 14.39 -3.51 15.94
N TYR A 94 13.26 -2.96 15.49
CA TYR A 94 12.10 -2.71 16.35
C TYR A 94 11.13 -3.90 16.34
N GLY A 95 11.19 -4.72 17.38
CA GLY A 95 10.49 -6.01 17.47
C GLY A 95 8.97 -5.96 17.25
N PRO A 96 8.20 -5.03 17.85
CA PRO A 96 6.76 -4.92 17.60
C PRO A 96 6.43 -4.73 16.12
N TYR A 97 7.19 -3.88 15.42
CA TYR A 97 7.01 -3.64 13.99
C TYR A 97 7.40 -4.86 13.16
N ALA A 98 8.54 -5.50 13.47
CA ALA A 98 8.98 -6.71 12.77
C ALA A 98 7.90 -7.81 12.81
N ARG A 99 7.29 -8.05 13.96
CA ARG A 99 6.23 -9.06 14.11
C ARG A 99 4.99 -8.72 13.29
N GLY A 100 4.57 -7.46 13.27
CA GLY A 100 3.46 -7.01 12.43
C GLY A 100 3.72 -7.22 10.94
N MET A 101 4.93 -6.91 10.49
CA MET A 101 5.31 -7.03 9.07
C MET A 101 5.24 -8.46 8.53
N VAL A 102 5.42 -9.49 9.34
CA VAL A 102 5.28 -10.88 8.89
C VAL A 102 3.87 -11.17 8.39
N LYS A 103 2.86 -10.72 9.14
CA LYS A 103 1.45 -10.89 8.74
C LYS A 103 1.09 -9.95 7.59
N ILE A 104 1.42 -8.68 7.70
CA ILE A 104 1.13 -7.66 6.69
C ILE A 104 1.68 -8.10 5.33
N CYS A 105 2.96 -8.44 5.21
CA CYS A 105 3.54 -8.86 3.92
C CYS A 105 2.86 -10.11 3.33
N LYS A 106 2.36 -11.01 4.17
CA LYS A 106 1.63 -12.18 3.70
C LYS A 106 0.27 -11.79 3.11
N GLU A 107 -0.48 -10.92 3.77
CA GLU A 107 -1.76 -10.42 3.31
C GLU A 107 -1.60 -9.57 2.04
N GLU A 108 -0.63 -8.66 2.01
CA GLU A 108 -0.29 -7.86 0.84
C GLU A 108 0.06 -8.69 -0.40
N SER A 109 0.69 -9.86 -0.23
CA SER A 109 0.97 -10.74 -1.36
C SER A 109 -0.30 -11.29 -2.03
N PHE A 110 -1.38 -11.47 -1.29
CA PHE A 110 -2.69 -11.81 -1.86
C PHE A 110 -3.32 -10.62 -2.56
N HIS A 111 -3.21 -9.42 -1.99
CA HIS A 111 -3.72 -8.19 -2.59
C HIS A 111 -3.04 -7.92 -3.94
N GLN A 112 -1.71 -8.04 -4.00
CA GLN A 112 -0.95 -7.90 -5.23
C GLN A 112 -1.37 -8.92 -6.29
N ARG A 113 -1.53 -10.17 -5.92
CA ARG A 113 -1.98 -11.22 -6.83
C ARG A 113 -3.36 -10.91 -7.38
N GLN A 114 -4.30 -10.50 -6.54
CA GLN A 114 -5.66 -10.13 -6.96
C GLN A 114 -5.64 -8.95 -7.92
N GLY A 115 -4.83 -7.93 -7.65
CA GLY A 115 -4.63 -6.79 -8.55
C GLY A 115 -4.11 -7.24 -9.91
N TYR A 116 -3.09 -8.10 -9.93
CA TYR A 116 -2.57 -8.68 -11.17
C TYR A 116 -3.63 -9.48 -11.94
N GLU A 117 -4.42 -10.31 -11.27
CA GLU A 117 -5.49 -11.11 -11.91
C GLU A 117 -6.52 -10.19 -12.57
N ILE A 118 -6.95 -9.11 -11.93
CA ILE A 118 -7.86 -8.12 -12.52
C ILE A 118 -7.25 -7.52 -13.80
N MET A 119 -6.00 -7.07 -13.74
CA MET A 119 -5.33 -6.49 -14.90
C MET A 119 -5.14 -7.50 -16.03
N ALA A 120 -4.78 -8.73 -15.69
CA ALA A 120 -4.62 -9.80 -16.68
C ALA A 120 -5.94 -10.20 -17.37
N GLU A 121 -7.06 -10.16 -16.65
CA GLU A 121 -8.40 -10.38 -17.22
C GLU A 121 -8.78 -9.25 -18.19
N LEU A 122 -8.61 -8.00 -17.79
CA LEU A 122 -8.89 -6.84 -18.62
C LEU A 122 -8.01 -6.81 -19.87
N ALA A 123 -6.73 -7.19 -19.75
CA ALA A 123 -5.80 -7.26 -20.88
C ALA A 123 -6.16 -8.34 -21.92
N LYS A 124 -6.96 -9.33 -21.54
CA LYS A 124 -7.49 -10.37 -22.45
C LYS A 124 -8.88 -10.05 -23.00
N GLY A 125 -9.52 -9.01 -22.46
CA GLY A 125 -10.89 -8.62 -22.77
C GLY A 125 -11.06 -7.84 -24.08
N THR A 126 -12.11 -7.04 -24.14
CA THR A 126 -12.42 -6.19 -25.29
C THR A 126 -11.39 -5.07 -25.47
N LYS A 127 -11.47 -4.35 -26.58
CA LYS A 127 -10.60 -3.19 -26.83
C LYS A 127 -10.74 -2.15 -25.71
N GLU A 128 -11.95 -1.85 -25.31
CA GLU A 128 -12.26 -0.86 -24.26
C GLU A 128 -11.71 -1.31 -22.91
N GLN A 129 -11.76 -2.60 -22.59
CA GLN A 129 -11.17 -3.13 -21.35
C GLN A 129 -9.65 -3.02 -21.35
N LYS A 130 -9.00 -3.28 -22.49
CA LYS A 130 -7.54 -3.09 -22.65
C LYS A 130 -7.14 -1.63 -22.51
N GLU A 131 -7.88 -0.72 -23.11
CA GLU A 131 -7.65 0.73 -23.01
C GLU A 131 -7.82 1.20 -21.56
N MET A 132 -8.87 0.74 -20.87
CA MET A 132 -9.09 1.03 -19.45
C MET A 132 -7.94 0.52 -18.57
N ALA A 133 -7.44 -0.70 -18.82
CA ALA A 133 -6.31 -1.27 -18.11
C ALA A 133 -5.03 -0.46 -18.34
N GLN A 134 -4.76 -0.07 -19.60
CA GLN A 134 -3.59 0.72 -19.95
C GLN A 134 -3.64 2.13 -19.33
N ASP A 135 -4.81 2.77 -19.33
CA ASP A 135 -5.00 4.06 -18.67
C ASP A 135 -4.70 3.97 -17.17
N ALA A 136 -5.23 2.96 -16.48
CA ALA A 136 -4.97 2.73 -15.06
C ALA A 136 -3.47 2.52 -14.79
N LEU A 137 -2.79 1.69 -15.59
CA LEU A 137 -1.34 1.50 -15.46
C LEU A 137 -0.57 2.81 -15.64
N ASN A 138 -0.91 3.59 -16.65
CA ASN A 138 -0.23 4.88 -16.92
C ASN A 138 -0.39 5.87 -15.75
N ARG A 139 -1.56 5.89 -15.11
CA ARG A 139 -1.82 6.79 -13.97
C ARG A 139 -1.16 6.34 -12.68
N PHE A 140 -1.08 5.03 -12.41
CA PHE A 140 -0.56 4.50 -11.15
C PHE A 140 0.91 4.09 -11.20
N TRP A 141 1.52 3.92 -12.39
CA TRP A 141 2.91 3.49 -12.52
C TRP A 141 3.89 4.41 -11.79
N TRP A 142 3.96 5.66 -12.20
CA TRP A 142 4.90 6.60 -11.62
C TRP A 142 4.66 6.88 -10.13
N PRO A 143 3.41 7.12 -9.67
CA PRO A 143 3.14 7.27 -8.25
C PRO A 143 3.54 6.05 -7.40
N SER A 144 3.46 4.84 -7.93
CA SER A 144 3.91 3.63 -7.24
C SER A 144 5.44 3.60 -7.09
N ILE A 145 6.18 4.01 -8.12
CA ILE A 145 7.63 4.15 -8.04
C ILE A 145 8.02 5.21 -7.00
N MET A 146 7.31 6.31 -6.92
CA MET A 146 7.56 7.37 -5.93
C MET A 146 7.36 6.91 -4.47
N MET A 147 6.71 5.77 -4.22
CA MET A 147 6.58 5.20 -2.87
C MET A 147 7.93 4.75 -2.28
N PHE A 148 8.94 4.49 -3.11
CA PHE A 148 10.29 4.16 -2.63
C PHE A 148 11.02 5.35 -2.01
N GLY A 149 10.55 6.57 -2.26
CA GLY A 149 11.13 7.81 -1.76
C GLY A 149 12.30 8.31 -2.64
N PRO A 150 12.93 9.41 -2.24
CA PRO A 150 14.09 9.94 -2.93
C PRO A 150 15.30 9.04 -2.72
N HIS A 151 16.38 9.23 -3.50
CA HIS A 151 17.68 8.61 -3.24
C HIS A 151 18.10 8.79 -1.78
N ASP A 152 18.80 7.81 -1.22
CA ASP A 152 19.21 7.85 0.19
C ASP A 152 20.04 9.11 0.52
N ALA A 153 20.83 9.61 -0.42
CA ALA A 153 21.60 10.84 -0.28
C ALA A 153 20.72 12.08 -0.06
N ASP A 154 19.50 12.08 -0.64
CA ASP A 154 18.54 13.18 -0.56
C ASP A 154 17.48 12.97 0.54
N SER A 155 17.53 11.83 1.22
CA SER A 155 16.58 11.46 2.26
C SER A 155 17.08 11.90 3.64
N PRO A 156 16.44 12.85 4.30
CA PRO A 156 16.95 13.42 5.57
C PRO A 156 16.95 12.43 6.75
N ARG A 157 16.27 11.31 6.62
CA ARG A 157 16.10 10.33 7.70
C ARG A 157 16.69 8.96 7.40
N SER A 158 17.06 8.67 6.15
CA SER A 158 17.50 7.35 5.71
C SER A 158 18.75 6.91 6.44
N GLY A 159 19.73 7.77 6.60
CA GLY A 159 20.99 7.47 7.29
C GLY A 159 20.77 7.01 8.74
N ASN A 160 19.91 7.68 9.50
CA ASN A 160 19.57 7.29 10.87
C ASN A 160 18.77 5.98 10.90
N ALA A 161 17.81 5.80 9.98
CA ALA A 161 17.02 4.58 9.89
C ALA A 161 17.89 3.37 9.58
N MET A 162 18.88 3.52 8.69
CA MET A 162 19.87 2.48 8.38
C MET A 162 20.80 2.20 9.56
N LYS A 163 21.34 3.25 10.21
CA LYS A 163 22.23 3.14 11.37
C LYS A 163 21.57 2.36 12.51
N TRP A 164 20.32 2.63 12.79
CA TRP A 164 19.55 1.96 13.85
C TRP A 164 18.93 0.64 13.39
N LYS A 165 19.16 0.25 12.15
CA LYS A 165 18.62 -0.97 11.55
C LYS A 165 17.08 -1.03 11.56
N ILE A 166 16.43 0.12 11.57
CA ILE A 166 14.98 0.24 11.35
C ILE A 166 14.68 -0.09 9.89
N LYS A 167 15.40 0.53 8.97
CA LYS A 167 15.43 0.23 7.55
C LYS A 167 16.62 -0.70 7.24
N ARG A 168 16.46 -1.63 6.31
CA ARG A 168 17.47 -2.65 5.99
C ARG A 168 17.93 -2.63 4.53
N GLN A 169 17.36 -1.76 3.72
CA GLN A 169 17.72 -1.55 2.32
C GLN A 169 17.64 -0.07 1.98
N THR A 170 18.37 0.34 0.95
CA THR A 170 18.36 1.71 0.43
C THR A 170 17.08 1.99 -0.36
N ASN A 171 16.83 3.26 -0.66
CA ASN A 171 15.77 3.64 -1.62
C ASN A 171 16.24 3.45 -3.07
N ASP A 172 17.54 3.29 -3.28
CA ASP A 172 18.19 3.14 -4.59
C ASP A 172 18.06 1.73 -5.16
#